data_ad8c7a744b0fe7b307f10982cc2eaad2
#
_entry.id   ad8c7a744b0fe7b307f10982cc2eaad2
#
_cell.length_a   1.000
_cell.length_b   1.000
_cell.length_c   1.000
_cell.angle_alpha   90.00
_cell.angle_beta   90.00
_cell.angle_gamma   90.00
#
_symmetry.space_group_name_H-M   'P 1'
#
loop_
_entity.id
_entity.type
_entity.pdbx_description
1 polymer ?
#
loop_
_entity_poly.entity_id
_entity_poly.type
_entity_poly.pdbx_seq_one_letter_code
_entity_poly.pdbx_strand_id
1 'polypeptide(L)'
;MGSTLIVSCEDFLNSYKDKSQCVPNRFLPIAINDPLLEEYSYLIGKIMGDGNLDQAYTMRFVGQLHDLRLLQKLIICKFKLNENRFSIRKRKNKGVSYILQVNYASFGRVLYLLGAPRGNKTKIAFKIPRWILTNKLYVKQFLQALLEDELTTIKIEKCNYANRPRLKLAKKADLINNHLEFMIQVKQAMESFGVQCSSISRPIATNTPDKYDLYFHIMRNKHNIIKFKEKIGFRLNTVKIEKLDNCYSILTKTQV
;
A
#
# COMPACT_ATOMS: atom_id res chain seq x y z
N MET A 1 27.88 13.94 -11.30
CA MET A 1 27.45 13.45 -9.97
C MET A 1 26.77 12.11 -10.18
N GLY A 2 27.32 11.01 -9.63
CA GLY A 2 26.70 9.68 -9.77
C GLY A 2 25.36 9.65 -9.02
N SER A 3 24.29 9.17 -9.66
CA SER A 3 22.99 9.00 -9.01
C SER A 3 23.10 7.85 -7.99
N THR A 4 22.63 8.07 -6.76
CA THR A 4 22.54 7.02 -5.73
C THR A 4 21.61 5.91 -6.20
N LEU A 5 22.11 4.68 -6.32
CA LEU A 5 21.32 3.51 -6.70
C LEU A 5 20.48 3.01 -5.51
N ILE A 6 19.25 2.61 -5.79
CA ILE A 6 18.38 1.91 -4.85
C ILE A 6 18.48 0.40 -5.07
N VAL A 7 18.48 -0.03 -6.36
CA VAL A 7 18.69 -1.43 -6.76
C VAL A 7 19.62 -1.45 -7.96
N SER A 8 20.71 -2.18 -7.84
CA SER A 8 21.69 -2.40 -8.92
C SER A 8 21.34 -3.67 -9.72
N CYS A 9 21.98 -3.82 -10.88
CA CYS A 9 21.94 -5.08 -11.63
C CYS A 9 22.56 -6.24 -10.82
N GLU A 10 23.59 -5.95 -10.03
CA GLU A 10 24.25 -6.94 -9.18
C GLU A 10 23.34 -7.44 -8.04
N ASP A 11 22.59 -6.54 -7.37
CA ASP A 11 21.57 -6.93 -6.37
C ASP A 11 20.56 -7.90 -6.96
N PHE A 12 20.13 -7.62 -8.19
CA PHE A 12 19.19 -8.48 -8.89
C PHE A 12 19.78 -9.86 -9.20
N LEU A 13 21.00 -9.92 -9.74
CA LEU A 13 21.72 -11.16 -10.02
C LEU A 13 21.92 -11.98 -8.75
N ASN A 14 22.34 -11.34 -7.66
CA ASN A 14 22.56 -11.99 -6.37
C ASN A 14 21.27 -12.48 -5.70
N SER A 15 20.10 -12.00 -6.13
CA SER A 15 18.82 -12.48 -5.63
C SER A 15 18.39 -13.83 -6.19
N TYR A 16 19.08 -14.38 -7.21
CA TYR A 16 18.85 -15.72 -7.74
C TYR A 16 19.75 -16.75 -7.06
N LYS A 17 19.20 -17.94 -6.82
CA LYS A 17 19.98 -19.08 -6.32
C LYS A 17 20.96 -19.58 -7.37
N ASP A 18 20.52 -19.63 -8.63
CA ASP A 18 21.31 -20.03 -9.78
C ASP A 18 21.44 -18.84 -10.75
N LYS A 19 22.64 -18.26 -10.80
CA LYS A 19 22.92 -17.07 -11.63
C LYS A 19 22.86 -17.36 -13.14
N SER A 20 22.98 -18.64 -13.56
CA SER A 20 22.90 -19.02 -14.98
C SER A 20 21.49 -18.85 -15.56
N GLN A 21 20.46 -18.82 -14.71
CA GLN A 21 19.07 -18.63 -15.11
C GLN A 21 18.62 -17.16 -15.10
N CYS A 22 19.55 -16.25 -14.88
CA CYS A 22 19.21 -14.85 -14.73
C CYS A 22 18.91 -14.18 -16.08
N VAL A 23 17.69 -13.71 -16.23
CA VAL A 23 17.28 -12.93 -17.40
C VAL A 23 17.58 -11.45 -17.13
N PRO A 24 18.23 -10.73 -18.07
CA PRO A 24 18.42 -9.29 -17.95
C PRO A 24 17.11 -8.58 -17.64
N ASN A 25 17.10 -7.78 -16.59
CA ASN A 25 15.89 -7.06 -16.18
C ASN A 25 15.92 -5.63 -16.73
N ARG A 26 14.99 -5.33 -17.64
CA ARG A 26 14.86 -4.01 -18.30
C ARG A 26 14.51 -2.87 -17.34
N PHE A 27 14.17 -3.18 -16.09
CA PHE A 27 13.82 -2.20 -15.07
C PHE A 27 15.04 -1.74 -14.26
N LEU A 28 16.23 -2.25 -14.54
CA LEU A 28 17.44 -2.00 -13.78
C LEU A 28 18.49 -1.26 -14.62
N PRO A 29 19.34 -0.47 -13.98
CA PRO A 29 19.37 -0.14 -12.54
C PRO A 29 18.27 0.85 -12.15
N ILE A 30 17.86 0.86 -10.86
CA ILE A 30 16.91 1.83 -10.30
C ILE A 30 17.67 2.82 -9.43
N ALA A 31 17.66 4.08 -9.81
CA ALA A 31 18.26 5.18 -9.08
C ALA A 31 17.22 5.99 -8.28
N ILE A 32 17.67 6.80 -7.32
CA ILE A 32 16.81 7.63 -6.47
C ILE A 32 15.98 8.68 -7.25
N ASN A 33 16.33 8.95 -8.49
CA ASN A 33 15.61 9.85 -9.39
C ASN A 33 14.86 9.12 -10.52
N ASP A 34 14.70 7.80 -10.43
CA ASP A 34 13.94 7.03 -11.43
C ASP A 34 12.49 7.53 -11.50
N PRO A 35 11.98 7.86 -12.71
CA PRO A 35 10.63 8.41 -12.89
C PRO A 35 9.50 7.45 -12.47
N LEU A 36 9.79 6.16 -12.31
CA LEU A 36 8.82 5.15 -11.89
C LEU A 36 8.77 4.94 -10.36
N LEU A 37 9.59 5.65 -9.57
CA LEU A 37 9.61 5.46 -8.11
C LEU A 37 8.27 5.75 -7.44
N GLU A 38 7.49 6.69 -7.94
CA GLU A 38 6.13 6.93 -7.46
C GLU A 38 5.25 5.68 -7.63
N GLU A 39 5.31 5.05 -8.80
CA GLU A 39 4.52 3.86 -9.13
C GLU A 39 5.03 2.63 -8.34
N TYR A 40 6.35 2.47 -8.19
CA TYR A 40 6.93 1.44 -7.31
C TYR A 40 6.46 1.62 -5.87
N SER A 41 6.48 2.85 -5.37
CA SER A 41 6.01 3.18 -4.01
C SER A 41 4.54 2.81 -3.82
N TYR A 42 3.68 3.14 -4.80
CA TYR A 42 2.27 2.75 -4.80
C TYR A 42 2.09 1.23 -4.76
N LEU A 43 2.81 0.49 -5.62
CA LEU A 43 2.72 -0.98 -5.65
C LEU A 43 3.21 -1.63 -4.37
N ILE A 44 4.28 -1.10 -3.74
CA ILE A 44 4.75 -1.58 -2.44
C ILE A 44 3.68 -1.35 -1.36
N GLY A 45 3.04 -0.19 -1.36
CA GLY A 45 1.91 0.09 -0.48
C GLY A 45 0.74 -0.88 -0.68
N LYS A 46 0.39 -1.20 -1.93
CA LYS A 46 -0.64 -2.23 -2.26
C LYS A 46 -0.24 -3.61 -1.77
N ILE A 47 1.03 -4.01 -1.93
CA ILE A 47 1.53 -5.30 -1.44
C ILE A 47 1.51 -5.34 0.09
N MET A 48 1.84 -4.24 0.78
CA MET A 48 1.79 -4.15 2.23
C MET A 48 0.36 -4.09 2.78
N GLY A 49 -0.60 -3.59 2.01
CA GLY A 49 -2.04 -3.67 2.27
C GLY A 49 -2.63 -5.05 1.95
N ASP A 50 -3.70 -5.11 1.18
CA ASP A 50 -4.41 -6.35 0.80
C ASP A 50 -3.69 -7.20 -0.26
N GLY A 51 -2.61 -6.68 -0.87
CA GLY A 51 -1.80 -7.40 -1.85
C GLY A 51 -0.93 -8.48 -1.23
N ASN A 52 -0.31 -9.29 -2.08
CA ASN A 52 0.66 -10.31 -1.69
C ASN A 52 1.71 -10.51 -2.78
N LEU A 53 2.95 -10.68 -2.39
CA LEU A 53 4.05 -11.14 -3.20
C LEU A 53 4.46 -12.54 -2.70
N ASP A 54 4.20 -13.58 -3.48
CA ASP A 54 4.47 -14.95 -3.03
C ASP A 54 5.94 -15.37 -3.19
N GLN A 55 6.26 -16.60 -2.78
CA GLN A 55 7.62 -17.13 -2.86
C GLN A 55 8.15 -17.25 -4.30
N ALA A 56 7.26 -17.40 -5.29
CA ALA A 56 7.59 -17.42 -6.71
C ALA A 56 7.64 -16.00 -7.33
N TYR A 57 7.55 -14.95 -6.54
CA TYR A 57 7.47 -13.55 -6.97
C TYR A 57 6.25 -13.23 -7.83
N THR A 58 5.19 -14.03 -7.74
CA THR A 58 3.88 -13.70 -8.31
C THR A 58 3.16 -12.70 -7.40
N MET A 59 2.66 -11.63 -7.98
CA MET A 59 1.88 -10.64 -7.25
C MET A 59 0.39 -10.97 -7.32
N ARG A 60 -0.32 -10.78 -6.21
CA ARG A 60 -1.78 -10.89 -6.14
C ARG A 60 -2.34 -9.69 -5.40
N PHE A 61 -3.39 -9.09 -5.97
CA PHE A 61 -4.13 -7.98 -5.37
C PHE A 61 -5.59 -8.36 -5.25
N VAL A 62 -6.21 -8.02 -4.13
CA VAL A 62 -7.62 -8.32 -3.83
C VAL A 62 -8.42 -7.02 -3.86
N GLY A 63 -9.62 -7.04 -4.44
CA GLY A 63 -10.45 -5.84 -4.49
C GLY A 63 -11.72 -6.00 -5.32
N GLN A 64 -12.38 -4.88 -5.62
CA GLN A 64 -13.48 -4.82 -6.56
C GLN A 64 -12.98 -4.95 -8.01
N LEU A 65 -13.79 -5.53 -8.89
CA LEU A 65 -13.38 -5.77 -10.29
C LEU A 65 -12.92 -4.50 -11.00
N HIS A 66 -13.65 -3.41 -10.80
CA HIS A 66 -13.34 -2.13 -11.44
C HIS A 66 -11.97 -1.61 -10.98
N ASP A 67 -11.71 -1.56 -9.67
CA ASP A 67 -10.46 -1.07 -9.09
C ASP A 67 -9.26 -1.92 -9.52
N LEU A 68 -9.45 -3.25 -9.59
CA LEU A 68 -8.41 -4.16 -10.09
C LEU A 68 -8.11 -3.99 -11.57
N ARG A 69 -9.09 -3.65 -12.40
CA ARG A 69 -8.87 -3.29 -13.81
C ARG A 69 -8.09 -1.99 -13.95
N LEU A 70 -8.38 -0.99 -13.11
CA LEU A 70 -7.59 0.25 -13.07
C LEU A 70 -6.14 -0.03 -12.65
N LEU A 71 -5.93 -0.86 -11.63
CA LEU A 71 -4.59 -1.27 -11.20
C LEU A 71 -3.85 -2.05 -12.29
N GLN A 72 -4.52 -3.00 -12.97
CA GLN A 72 -3.98 -3.73 -14.11
C GLN A 72 -3.52 -2.78 -15.21
N LYS A 73 -4.38 -1.86 -15.63
CA LYS A 73 -4.07 -0.84 -16.64
C LYS A 73 -2.87 0.01 -16.22
N LEU A 74 -2.83 0.46 -14.97
CA LEU A 74 -1.71 1.23 -14.43
C LEU A 74 -0.39 0.45 -14.58
N ILE A 75 -0.36 -0.81 -14.12
CA ILE A 75 0.86 -1.64 -14.17
C ILE A 75 1.29 -1.88 -15.62
N ILE A 76 0.36 -2.23 -16.51
CA ILE A 76 0.65 -2.46 -17.94
C ILE A 76 1.23 -1.20 -18.57
N CYS A 77 0.56 -0.07 -18.43
CA CYS A 77 0.95 1.18 -19.10
C CYS A 77 2.26 1.74 -18.56
N LYS A 78 2.45 1.77 -17.23
CA LYS A 78 3.64 2.39 -16.62
C LYS A 78 4.88 1.52 -16.77
N PHE A 79 4.74 0.22 -16.56
CA PHE A 79 5.86 -0.73 -16.62
C PHE A 79 5.96 -1.46 -17.95
N LYS A 80 5.08 -1.17 -18.92
CA LYS A 80 5.02 -1.79 -20.25
C LYS A 80 5.05 -3.32 -20.19
N LEU A 81 4.33 -3.91 -19.23
CA LEU A 81 4.24 -5.35 -19.07
C LEU A 81 3.29 -5.96 -20.10
N ASN A 82 3.55 -7.20 -20.50
CA ASN A 82 2.68 -7.93 -21.41
C ASN A 82 1.38 -8.33 -20.69
N GLU A 83 0.24 -7.97 -21.27
CA GLU A 83 -1.10 -8.21 -20.71
C GLU A 83 -1.39 -9.70 -20.50
N ASN A 84 -0.84 -10.59 -21.31
CA ASN A 84 -1.00 -12.05 -21.19
C ASN A 84 -0.45 -12.63 -19.88
N ARG A 85 0.29 -11.83 -19.10
CA ARG A 85 0.80 -12.22 -17.78
C ARG A 85 -0.15 -11.85 -16.64
N PHE A 86 -1.32 -11.29 -16.95
CA PHE A 86 -2.31 -10.87 -15.98
C PHE A 86 -3.55 -11.75 -16.06
N SER A 87 -4.16 -12.03 -14.92
CA SER A 87 -5.47 -12.68 -14.85
C SER A 87 -6.29 -12.09 -13.72
N ILE A 88 -7.60 -11.90 -13.96
CA ILE A 88 -8.54 -11.50 -12.92
C ILE A 88 -9.56 -12.63 -12.74
N ARG A 89 -9.74 -13.08 -11.50
CA ARG A 89 -10.70 -14.13 -11.17
C ARG A 89 -11.52 -13.78 -9.93
N LYS A 90 -12.77 -14.20 -9.90
CA LYS A 90 -13.65 -14.06 -8.72
C LYS A 90 -13.15 -14.94 -7.59
N ARG A 91 -13.17 -14.45 -6.36
CA ARG A 91 -12.86 -15.25 -5.16
C ARG A 91 -14.00 -16.20 -4.86
N LYS A 92 -13.68 -17.46 -4.58
CA LYS A 92 -14.66 -18.43 -4.06
C LYS A 92 -14.96 -18.10 -2.60
N ASN A 93 -16.23 -18.18 -2.21
CA ASN A 93 -16.70 -18.10 -0.80
C ASN A 93 -16.41 -16.79 -0.03
N LYS A 94 -16.18 -15.66 -0.69
CA LYS A 94 -15.91 -14.37 -0.02
C LYS A 94 -16.63 -13.20 -0.71
N GLY A 95 -17.95 -13.23 -0.73
CA GLY A 95 -18.75 -12.13 -1.30
C GLY A 95 -18.37 -11.76 -2.74
N VAL A 96 -18.60 -10.52 -3.13
CA VAL A 96 -18.25 -10.02 -4.48
C VAL A 96 -16.83 -9.41 -4.43
N SER A 97 -15.82 -10.25 -4.39
CA SER A 97 -14.41 -9.81 -4.47
C SER A 97 -13.64 -10.60 -5.52
N TYR A 98 -12.60 -9.98 -6.08
CA TYR A 98 -11.80 -10.51 -7.15
C TYR A 98 -10.32 -10.54 -6.75
N ILE A 99 -9.53 -11.31 -7.49
CA ILE A 99 -8.07 -11.36 -7.39
C ILE A 99 -7.50 -11.00 -8.75
N LEU A 100 -6.69 -9.96 -8.82
CA LEU A 100 -5.76 -9.71 -9.92
C LEU A 100 -4.46 -10.44 -9.60
N GLN A 101 -4.05 -11.34 -10.49
CA GLN A 101 -2.77 -12.05 -10.42
C GLN A 101 -1.86 -11.56 -11.55
N VAL A 102 -0.61 -11.25 -11.21
CA VAL A 102 0.43 -10.79 -12.14
C VAL A 102 1.58 -11.81 -12.14
N ASN A 103 1.66 -12.61 -13.20
CA ASN A 103 2.64 -13.68 -13.36
C ASN A 103 3.91 -13.16 -14.05
N TYR A 104 4.63 -12.25 -13.38
CA TYR A 104 5.85 -11.64 -13.89
C TYR A 104 6.93 -11.65 -12.79
N ALA A 105 7.56 -12.84 -12.62
CA ALA A 105 8.48 -13.09 -11.50
C ALA A 105 9.67 -12.12 -11.45
N SER A 106 10.24 -11.74 -12.60
CA SER A 106 11.35 -10.75 -12.63
C SER A 106 10.92 -9.37 -12.12
N PHE A 107 9.71 -8.93 -12.45
CA PHE A 107 9.15 -7.67 -11.94
C PHE A 107 8.82 -7.78 -10.44
N GLY A 108 8.21 -8.89 -10.00
CA GLY A 108 7.97 -9.15 -8.58
C GLY A 108 9.27 -9.18 -7.76
N ARG A 109 10.36 -9.69 -8.34
CA ARG A 109 11.69 -9.69 -7.71
C ARG A 109 12.24 -8.28 -7.57
N VAL A 110 12.05 -7.40 -8.56
CA VAL A 110 12.40 -5.98 -8.44
C VAL A 110 11.65 -5.33 -7.28
N LEU A 111 10.33 -5.56 -7.16
CA LEU A 111 9.56 -5.03 -6.03
C LEU A 111 10.06 -5.56 -4.68
N TYR A 112 10.46 -6.83 -4.60
CA TYR A 112 11.08 -7.41 -3.40
C TYR A 112 12.38 -6.69 -3.03
N LEU A 113 13.28 -6.46 -3.99
CA LEU A 113 14.54 -5.74 -3.79
C LEU A 113 14.31 -4.28 -3.39
N LEU A 114 13.23 -3.67 -3.88
CA LEU A 114 12.78 -2.33 -3.47
C LEU A 114 12.15 -2.32 -2.06
N GLY A 115 11.96 -3.49 -1.43
CA GLY A 115 11.51 -3.64 -0.05
C GLY A 115 10.06 -4.10 0.12
N ALA A 116 9.39 -4.58 -0.94
CA ALA A 116 8.09 -5.24 -0.80
C ALA A 116 8.22 -6.54 0.01
N PRO A 117 7.35 -6.79 1.01
CA PRO A 117 7.39 -8.03 1.79
C PRO A 117 7.00 -9.23 0.92
N ARG A 118 7.77 -10.34 1.01
CA ARG A 118 7.52 -11.58 0.28
C ARG A 118 7.03 -12.69 1.21
N GLY A 119 5.86 -13.21 0.93
CA GLY A 119 5.24 -14.29 1.70
C GLY A 119 4.09 -13.80 2.59
N ASN A 120 3.85 -14.51 3.70
CA ASN A 120 2.74 -14.18 4.60
C ASN A 120 3.11 -13.00 5.51
N LYS A 121 2.56 -11.83 5.21
CA LYS A 121 2.81 -10.56 5.92
C LYS A 121 2.57 -10.61 7.44
N THR A 122 1.68 -11.47 7.89
CA THR A 122 1.42 -11.62 9.34
C THR A 122 2.53 -12.37 10.06
N LYS A 123 3.42 -13.05 9.30
CA LYS A 123 4.48 -13.92 9.81
C LYS A 123 5.89 -13.41 9.50
N ILE A 124 6.04 -12.25 8.90
CA ILE A 124 7.34 -11.67 8.53
C ILE A 124 7.46 -10.23 9.02
N ALA A 125 8.66 -9.86 9.45
CA ALA A 125 8.98 -8.48 9.76
C ALA A 125 9.12 -7.65 8.49
N PHE A 126 8.60 -6.43 8.48
CA PHE A 126 8.82 -5.45 7.43
C PHE A 126 8.62 -4.02 7.97
N LYS A 127 9.09 -3.05 7.23
CA LYS A 127 8.93 -1.62 7.49
C LYS A 127 8.84 -0.85 6.18
N ILE A 128 8.48 0.42 6.24
CA ILE A 128 8.48 1.26 5.04
C ILE A 128 9.92 1.38 4.54
N PRO A 129 10.20 1.06 3.25
CA PRO A 129 11.54 1.23 2.69
C PRO A 129 12.05 2.66 2.84
N ARG A 130 13.33 2.81 3.23
CA ARG A 130 13.90 4.14 3.51
C ARG A 130 13.78 5.10 2.33
N TRP A 131 14.01 4.62 1.10
CA TRP A 131 13.93 5.44 -0.09
C TRP A 131 12.53 6.06 -0.29
N ILE A 132 11.44 5.38 0.13
CA ILE A 132 10.09 5.95 0.09
C ILE A 132 10.01 7.18 1.01
N LEU A 133 10.63 7.10 2.18
CA LEU A 133 10.58 8.18 3.19
C LEU A 133 11.41 9.41 2.81
N THR A 134 12.24 9.36 1.77
CA THR A 134 13.09 10.49 1.33
C THR A 134 12.33 11.54 0.52
N ASN A 135 11.17 11.21 -0.05
CA ASN A 135 10.43 12.11 -0.93
C ASN A 135 8.93 12.08 -0.61
N LYS A 136 8.33 13.25 -0.40
CA LYS A 136 6.89 13.39 -0.08
C LYS A 136 5.98 12.80 -1.16
N LEU A 137 6.35 12.83 -2.44
CA LEU A 137 5.56 12.21 -3.51
C LEU A 137 5.54 10.68 -3.35
N TYR A 138 6.67 10.05 -3.05
CA TYR A 138 6.75 8.61 -2.81
C TYR A 138 5.96 8.21 -1.58
N VAL A 139 6.10 8.97 -0.47
CA VAL A 139 5.31 8.76 0.75
C VAL A 139 3.81 8.87 0.46
N LYS A 140 3.38 9.87 -0.32
CA LYS A 140 1.98 10.04 -0.71
C LYS A 140 1.45 8.82 -1.46
N GLN A 141 2.16 8.35 -2.47
CA GLN A 141 1.75 7.19 -3.28
C GLN A 141 1.67 5.91 -2.43
N PHE A 142 2.64 5.71 -1.54
CA PHE A 142 2.63 4.60 -0.58
C PHE A 142 1.41 4.65 0.33
N LEU A 143 1.16 5.81 0.95
CA LEU A 143 0.01 6.00 1.84
C LEU A 143 -1.32 5.81 1.10
N GLN A 144 -1.48 6.38 -0.09
CA GLN A 144 -2.69 6.18 -0.90
C GLN A 144 -3.00 4.69 -1.05
N ALA A 145 -2.00 3.91 -1.48
CA ALA A 145 -2.14 2.49 -1.71
C ALA A 145 -2.48 1.70 -0.43
N LEU A 146 -1.73 1.93 0.65
CA LEU A 146 -1.95 1.24 1.93
C LEU A 146 -3.31 1.60 2.54
N LEU A 147 -3.69 2.88 2.50
CA LEU A 147 -4.94 3.37 3.08
C LEU A 147 -6.17 2.98 2.24
N GLU A 148 -6.03 2.80 0.93
CA GLU A 148 -7.07 2.22 0.09
C GLU A 148 -7.47 0.81 0.55
N ASP A 149 -6.53 0.05 1.03
CA ASP A 149 -6.76 -1.33 1.47
C ASP A 149 -7.18 -1.38 2.95
N GLU A 150 -6.43 -0.76 3.83
CA GLU A 150 -6.48 -0.99 5.29
C GLU A 150 -7.26 0.07 6.09
N LEU A 151 -7.49 1.27 5.53
CA LEU A 151 -8.27 2.29 6.22
C LEU A 151 -9.77 2.02 6.07
N THR A 152 -10.53 2.08 7.15
CA THR A 152 -12.00 2.06 7.05
C THR A 152 -12.51 3.24 6.24
N THR A 153 -13.59 3.01 5.48
CA THR A 153 -14.17 4.04 4.60
C THR A 153 -14.55 5.28 5.38
N ILE A 154 -14.12 6.44 4.88
CA ILE A 154 -14.54 7.75 5.40
C ILE A 154 -15.92 8.06 4.85
N LYS A 155 -16.87 8.39 5.72
CA LYS A 155 -18.25 8.72 5.37
C LYS A 155 -18.82 9.72 6.35
N ILE A 156 -19.85 10.46 5.93
CA ILE A 156 -20.64 11.28 6.84
C ILE A 156 -21.58 10.38 7.65
N GLU A 157 -21.66 10.63 8.93
CA GLU A 157 -22.61 10.07 9.88
C GLU A 157 -23.72 11.08 10.19
N LYS A 158 -24.64 10.71 11.10
CA LYS A 158 -25.69 11.62 11.58
C LYS A 158 -25.06 12.94 12.09
N CYS A 159 -25.78 14.05 11.92
CA CYS A 159 -25.35 15.39 12.30
C CYS A 159 -24.15 15.97 11.50
N ASN A 160 -23.95 15.51 10.26
CA ASN A 160 -22.91 16.03 9.35
C ASN A 160 -21.46 15.93 9.86
N TYR A 161 -21.19 14.98 10.74
CA TYR A 161 -19.83 14.66 11.15
C TYR A 161 -19.27 13.49 10.34
N ALA A 162 -17.97 13.55 10.03
CA ALA A 162 -17.28 12.38 9.51
C ALA A 162 -17.20 11.29 10.58
N ASN A 163 -17.28 10.01 10.16
CA ASN A 163 -16.93 8.89 11.02
C ASN A 163 -15.49 9.00 11.50
N ARG A 164 -15.08 8.11 12.40
CA ARG A 164 -13.68 8.01 12.88
C ARG A 164 -12.93 6.94 12.10
N PRO A 165 -12.24 7.30 10.98
CA PRO A 165 -11.58 6.29 10.14
C PRO A 165 -10.47 5.60 10.91
N ARG A 166 -10.40 4.29 10.78
CA ARG A 166 -9.46 3.45 11.52
C ARG A 166 -8.57 2.68 10.54
N LEU A 167 -7.26 2.83 10.67
CA LEU A 167 -6.28 1.92 10.09
C LEU A 167 -6.01 0.80 11.09
N LYS A 168 -6.14 -0.45 10.65
CA LYS A 168 -5.96 -1.62 11.49
C LYS A 168 -5.20 -2.70 10.74
N LEU A 169 -4.17 -3.25 11.36
CA LEU A 169 -3.36 -4.34 10.81
C LEU A 169 -3.14 -5.41 11.88
N ALA A 170 -2.90 -6.64 11.43
CA ALA A 170 -2.65 -7.78 12.32
C ALA A 170 -1.28 -8.41 12.06
N LYS A 171 -0.59 -8.80 13.13
CA LYS A 171 0.65 -9.61 13.08
C LYS A 171 0.68 -10.67 14.17
N LYS A 172 1.57 -11.64 14.02
CA LYS A 172 1.87 -12.62 15.06
C LYS A 172 2.47 -11.96 16.30
N ALA A 173 2.30 -12.61 17.45
CA ALA A 173 2.78 -12.14 18.76
C ALA A 173 4.29 -11.83 18.78
N ASP A 174 5.09 -12.71 18.19
CA ASP A 174 6.55 -12.57 18.10
C ASP A 174 7.02 -11.36 17.27
N LEU A 175 6.13 -10.80 16.44
CA LEU A 175 6.40 -9.64 15.61
C LEU A 175 5.75 -8.34 16.10
N ILE A 176 5.25 -8.32 17.34
CA ILE A 176 4.48 -7.16 17.83
C ILE A 176 5.31 -5.86 17.85
N ASN A 177 6.60 -5.95 18.20
CA ASN A 177 7.49 -4.79 18.20
C ASN A 177 7.71 -4.26 16.78
N ASN A 178 7.97 -5.16 15.79
CA ASN A 178 8.06 -4.76 14.39
C ASN A 178 6.74 -4.17 13.87
N HIS A 179 5.61 -4.72 14.34
CA HIS A 179 4.29 -4.22 14.00
C HIS A 179 4.09 -2.79 14.53
N LEU A 180 4.48 -2.53 15.77
CA LEU A 180 4.40 -1.22 16.38
C LEU A 180 5.30 -0.20 15.63
N GLU A 181 6.54 -0.58 15.31
CA GLU A 181 7.44 0.26 14.49
C GLU A 181 6.82 0.63 13.15
N PHE A 182 6.24 -0.34 12.43
CA PHE A 182 5.56 -0.08 11.16
C PHE A 182 4.38 0.88 11.32
N MET A 183 3.54 0.67 12.34
CA MET A 183 2.40 1.54 12.63
C MET A 183 2.84 2.97 13.00
N ILE A 184 3.95 3.11 13.73
CA ILE A 184 4.57 4.42 14.03
C ILE A 184 5.03 5.09 12.74
N GLN A 185 5.72 4.38 11.85
CA GLN A 185 6.16 4.93 10.56
C GLN A 185 4.99 5.41 9.70
N VAL A 186 3.91 4.61 9.60
CA VAL A 186 2.70 5.00 8.85
C VAL A 186 2.05 6.24 9.47
N LYS A 187 1.91 6.28 10.80
CA LYS A 187 1.36 7.42 11.52
C LYS A 187 2.19 8.69 11.28
N GLN A 188 3.51 8.61 11.45
CA GLN A 188 4.43 9.74 11.20
C GLN A 188 4.38 10.21 9.74
N ALA A 189 4.31 9.27 8.79
CA ALA A 189 4.14 9.58 7.39
C ALA A 189 2.86 10.39 7.12
N MET A 190 1.71 10.01 7.73
CA MET A 190 0.47 10.78 7.63
C MET A 190 0.58 12.15 8.29
N GLU A 191 1.18 12.21 9.48
CA GLU A 191 1.40 13.47 10.22
C GLU A 191 2.33 14.44 9.50
N SER A 192 3.27 13.94 8.68
CA SER A 192 4.11 14.78 7.81
C SER A 192 3.32 15.55 6.74
N PHE A 193 2.10 15.12 6.42
CA PHE A 193 1.12 15.86 5.59
C PHE A 193 0.17 16.73 6.43
N GLY A 194 0.40 16.78 7.75
CA GLY A 194 -0.43 17.50 8.69
C GLY A 194 -1.76 16.83 9.04
N VAL A 195 -1.91 15.53 8.71
CA VAL A 195 -3.08 14.72 9.08
C VAL A 195 -2.91 14.21 10.51
N GLN A 196 -3.73 14.68 11.41
CA GLN A 196 -3.68 14.30 12.82
C GLN A 196 -4.22 12.89 13.05
N CYS A 197 -3.46 12.07 13.78
CA CYS A 197 -3.82 10.70 14.14
C CYS A 197 -3.90 10.53 15.67
N SER A 198 -4.69 9.56 16.13
CA SER A 198 -4.70 9.19 17.55
C SER A 198 -3.41 8.45 17.95
N SER A 199 -3.23 8.21 19.24
CA SER A 199 -2.26 7.22 19.71
C SER A 199 -2.54 5.83 19.09
N ILE A 200 -1.49 5.03 18.93
CA ILE A 200 -1.62 3.63 18.51
C ILE A 200 -2.19 2.84 19.70
N SER A 201 -3.12 1.93 19.44
CA SER A 201 -3.72 1.07 20.46
C SER A 201 -2.68 0.15 21.11
N ARG A 202 -3.00 -0.35 22.30
CA ARG A 202 -2.33 -1.55 22.81
C ARG A 202 -2.67 -2.74 21.89
N PRO A 203 -1.83 -3.79 21.87
CA PRO A 203 -2.12 -5.01 21.12
C PRO A 203 -3.44 -5.65 21.59
N ILE A 204 -4.31 -5.99 20.63
CA ILE A 204 -5.59 -6.63 20.88
C ILE A 204 -5.57 -8.01 20.22
N ALA A 205 -5.80 -9.08 21.00
CA ALA A 205 -5.88 -10.42 20.46
C ALA A 205 -7.00 -10.52 19.40
N THR A 206 -6.72 -11.20 18.30
CA THR A 206 -7.70 -11.48 17.26
C THR A 206 -8.36 -12.84 17.50
N ASN A 207 -9.42 -13.15 16.74
CA ASN A 207 -10.02 -14.50 16.74
C ASN A 207 -9.09 -15.58 16.14
N THR A 208 -7.95 -15.19 15.56
CA THR A 208 -6.94 -16.14 15.07
C THR A 208 -5.86 -16.28 16.14
N PRO A 209 -5.52 -17.50 16.59
CA PRO A 209 -4.48 -17.73 17.59
C PRO A 209 -3.16 -17.03 17.22
N ASP A 210 -2.43 -16.56 18.20
CA ASP A 210 -1.14 -15.87 18.09
C ASP A 210 -1.12 -14.62 17.20
N LYS A 211 -2.27 -13.99 16.94
CA LYS A 211 -2.33 -12.75 16.19
C LYS A 211 -2.90 -11.62 17.02
N TYR A 212 -2.30 -10.46 16.86
CA TYR A 212 -2.67 -9.23 17.53
C TYR A 212 -2.87 -8.10 16.52
N ASP A 213 -3.97 -7.38 16.71
CA ASP A 213 -4.28 -6.15 15.99
C ASP A 213 -3.61 -4.96 16.67
N LEU A 214 -3.02 -4.07 15.89
CA LEU A 214 -2.75 -2.68 16.25
C LEU A 214 -3.57 -1.78 15.34
N TYR A 215 -4.06 -0.67 15.88
CA TYR A 215 -4.78 0.32 15.10
C TYR A 215 -4.54 1.73 15.64
N PHE A 216 -4.79 2.70 14.80
CA PHE A 216 -5.01 4.10 15.17
C PHE A 216 -6.12 4.71 14.32
N HIS A 217 -6.60 5.86 14.72
CA HIS A 217 -7.65 6.58 14.01
C HIS A 217 -7.11 7.87 13.40
N ILE A 218 -7.65 8.24 12.24
CA ILE A 218 -7.58 9.63 11.77
C ILE A 218 -8.56 10.44 12.64
N MET A 219 -8.11 11.57 13.17
CA MET A 219 -8.98 12.46 13.97
C MET A 219 -10.09 13.03 13.09
N ARG A 220 -11.35 12.92 13.56
CA ARG A 220 -12.56 13.17 12.75
C ARG A 220 -12.94 14.65 12.62
N ASN A 221 -12.14 15.59 13.16
CA ASN A 221 -12.47 17.01 13.02
C ASN A 221 -12.45 17.43 11.54
N LYS A 222 -13.31 18.38 11.19
CA LYS A 222 -13.54 18.86 9.83
C LYS A 222 -12.24 19.18 9.08
N HIS A 223 -11.39 20.02 9.67
CA HIS A 223 -10.13 20.44 9.04
C HIS A 223 -9.18 19.27 8.74
N ASN A 224 -9.17 18.27 9.60
CA ASN A 224 -8.31 17.11 9.43
C ASN A 224 -8.77 16.22 8.28
N ILE A 225 -10.08 16.00 8.14
CA ILE A 225 -10.64 15.22 7.01
C ILE A 225 -10.44 15.95 5.67
N ILE A 226 -10.65 17.28 5.65
CA ILE A 226 -10.36 18.11 4.48
C ILE A 226 -8.87 17.99 4.12
N LYS A 227 -7.98 18.15 5.09
CA LYS A 227 -6.54 18.01 4.88
C LYS A 227 -6.14 16.63 4.38
N PHE A 228 -6.74 15.57 4.93
CA PHE A 228 -6.52 14.21 4.42
C PHE A 228 -6.89 14.10 2.94
N LYS A 229 -8.07 14.60 2.54
CA LYS A 229 -8.52 14.60 1.14
C LYS A 229 -7.55 15.33 0.23
N GLU A 230 -7.12 16.53 0.60
CA GLU A 230 -6.29 17.41 -0.25
C GLU A 230 -4.82 16.93 -0.36
N LYS A 231 -4.26 16.43 0.74
CA LYS A 231 -2.82 16.12 0.82
C LYS A 231 -2.50 14.67 0.50
N ILE A 232 -3.37 13.73 0.88
CA ILE A 232 -3.17 12.29 0.68
C ILE A 232 -4.24 11.74 -0.27
N GLY A 233 -5.48 11.65 0.18
CA GLY A 233 -6.61 11.10 -0.57
C GLY A 233 -6.49 9.61 -0.89
N PHE A 234 -7.26 9.18 -1.89
CA PHE A 234 -7.20 7.84 -2.47
C PHE A 234 -6.96 7.95 -3.98
N ARG A 235 -6.45 6.91 -4.63
CA ARG A 235 -6.05 6.92 -6.03
C ARG A 235 -6.89 6.01 -6.94
N LEU A 236 -7.12 4.77 -6.54
CA LEU A 236 -7.80 3.76 -7.36
C LEU A 236 -9.06 3.15 -6.74
N ASN A 237 -9.24 3.23 -5.42
CA ASN A 237 -10.44 2.70 -4.77
C ASN A 237 -11.62 3.64 -4.99
N THR A 238 -12.41 3.37 -6.03
CA THR A 238 -13.49 4.24 -6.51
C THR A 238 -14.54 4.52 -5.45
N VAL A 239 -14.93 3.50 -4.69
CA VAL A 239 -15.92 3.64 -3.60
C VAL A 239 -15.41 4.56 -2.48
N LYS A 240 -14.13 4.41 -2.10
CA LYS A 240 -13.53 5.28 -1.07
C LYS A 240 -13.34 6.70 -1.57
N ILE A 241 -12.97 6.88 -2.84
CA ILE A 241 -12.86 8.19 -3.49
C ILE A 241 -14.21 8.91 -3.44
N GLU A 242 -15.26 8.28 -3.96
CA GLU A 242 -16.63 8.85 -4.02
C GLU A 242 -17.14 9.28 -2.62
N LYS A 243 -16.97 8.41 -1.62
CA LYS A 243 -17.40 8.72 -0.26
C LYS A 243 -16.59 9.84 0.38
N LEU A 244 -15.28 9.89 0.13
CA LEU A 244 -14.42 10.97 0.61
C LEU A 244 -14.76 12.30 -0.08
N ASP A 245 -15.08 12.28 -1.37
CA ASP A 245 -15.49 13.46 -2.12
C ASP A 245 -16.83 14.01 -1.62
N ASN A 246 -17.78 13.12 -1.32
CA ASN A 246 -19.03 13.51 -0.68
C ASN A 246 -18.80 14.13 0.72
N CYS A 247 -17.94 13.50 1.54
CA CYS A 247 -17.57 14.09 2.84
C CYS A 247 -16.95 15.48 2.68
N TYR A 248 -16.02 15.65 1.75
CA TYR A 248 -15.36 16.91 1.48
C TYR A 248 -16.37 17.98 1.08
N SER A 249 -17.27 17.66 0.15
CA SER A 249 -18.31 18.57 -0.32
C SER A 249 -19.23 19.07 0.80
N ILE A 250 -19.66 18.15 1.70
CA ILE A 250 -20.51 18.51 2.83
C ILE A 250 -19.74 19.37 3.84
N LEU A 251 -18.53 18.94 4.19
CA LEU A 251 -17.71 19.64 5.20
C LEU A 251 -17.27 21.03 4.72
N THR A 252 -17.05 21.26 3.43
CA THR A 252 -16.68 22.58 2.90
C THR A 252 -17.85 23.53 2.80
N LYS A 253 -19.06 23.04 2.51
CA LYS A 253 -20.29 23.88 2.43
C LYS A 253 -20.79 24.41 3.77
N THR A 254 -20.46 23.78 4.88
CA THR A 254 -20.90 24.19 6.24
C THR A 254 -20.10 25.41 6.77
N GLN A 255 -19.67 26.32 5.91
CA GLN A 255 -18.94 27.55 6.25
C GLN A 255 -19.80 28.82 6.08
N VAL A 256 -21.12 28.69 6.19
CA VAL A 256 -22.00 29.87 6.25
C VAL A 256 -22.56 30.02 7.65
#